data_54adb5996b52cf935afb038cbba507b0
#
_entry.id   54adb5996b52cf935afb038cbba507b0
#
_cell.length_a   1.000
_cell.length_b   1.000
_cell.length_c   1.000
_cell.angle_alpha   90.00
_cell.angle_beta   90.00
_cell.angle_gamma   90.00
#
_symmetry.space_group_name_H-M   'P 1'
#
loop_
_entity.id
_entity.type
_entity.pdbx_description
1 polymer ?
#
loop_
_entity_poly.entity_id
_entity_poly.type
_entity_poly.pdbx_seq_one_letter_code
_entity_poly.pdbx_strand_id
1 'polypeptide(L)'
;MIDSHVHVWSDDFERFPLAPGFNPGNLWLTRYTPEDILRESRPLGVTRLNLVQMTWYGLDHSYIADAIARNPGVLIGTGIVPAVTDVSGPSPDDAMVALSEQGIVAFRIRGRAARPALGDGPQWLDHPGYDKMFRCGHERNLALSFLILPEDIPELNRMCARFPGTPVIIDHLCGIGSKGPFPENEISALCGLARHPRVMVKIGAFYARGARKPPYLDSLGLVRRVVEAFGPDRCMWETDAPLTRPGSPETTPPHTYEASLALIRDHADFLSASDKEKILTKTAERLFFAR
;
A
#
# COMPACT_ATOMS: atom_id res chain seq x y z
N MET A 1 -3.89 -1.49 -17.10
CA MET A 1 -3.08 -0.98 -15.98
C MET A 1 -3.47 -1.69 -14.69
N ILE A 2 -2.69 -1.53 -13.62
CA ILE A 2 -2.90 -2.13 -12.31
C ILE A 2 -2.87 -1.03 -11.25
N ASP A 3 -3.92 -0.95 -10.40
CA ASP A 3 -3.87 -0.15 -9.21
C ASP A 3 -3.30 -0.98 -8.05
N SER A 4 -2.16 -0.57 -7.52
CA SER A 4 -1.43 -1.34 -6.52
C SER A 4 -1.94 -1.16 -5.09
N HIS A 5 -2.98 -0.34 -4.86
CA HIS A 5 -3.52 -0.09 -3.54
C HIS A 5 -4.94 0.48 -3.57
N VAL A 6 -5.90 -0.36 -3.28
CA VAL A 6 -7.30 0.02 -3.11
C VAL A 6 -7.91 -0.67 -1.91
N HIS A 7 -8.95 -0.08 -1.36
CA HIS A 7 -9.70 -0.64 -0.24
C HIS A 7 -11.13 -0.95 -0.66
N VAL A 8 -11.67 -2.06 -0.15
CA VAL A 8 -13.03 -2.50 -0.40
C VAL A 8 -13.70 -2.99 0.87
N TRP A 9 -15.02 -2.85 0.95
CA TRP A 9 -15.83 -3.38 2.04
C TRP A 9 -17.29 -3.57 1.62
N SER A 10 -17.97 -4.48 2.34
CA SER A 10 -19.37 -4.84 2.15
C SER A 10 -20.24 -4.18 3.21
N ASP A 11 -21.53 -4.06 2.92
CA ASP A 11 -22.60 -3.78 3.88
C ASP A 11 -23.28 -5.08 4.38
N ASP A 12 -22.83 -6.24 3.92
CA ASP A 12 -23.27 -7.55 4.43
C ASP A 12 -22.45 -7.94 5.68
N PHE A 13 -22.82 -7.32 6.80
CA PHE A 13 -22.13 -7.53 8.08
C PHE A 13 -22.48 -8.86 8.77
N GLU A 14 -23.49 -9.59 8.29
CA GLU A 14 -23.76 -10.96 8.74
C GLU A 14 -22.71 -11.92 8.20
N ARG A 15 -22.42 -11.81 6.90
CA ARG A 15 -21.43 -12.65 6.23
C ARG A 15 -20.00 -12.20 6.49
N PHE A 16 -19.77 -10.90 6.57
CA PHE A 16 -18.45 -10.29 6.74
C PHE A 16 -18.47 -9.33 7.92
N PRO A 17 -18.43 -9.83 9.15
CA PRO A 17 -18.55 -9.01 10.35
C PRO A 17 -17.36 -8.09 10.53
N LEU A 18 -17.61 -6.90 11.08
CA LEU A 18 -16.54 -6.00 11.50
C LEU A 18 -15.88 -6.55 12.78
N ALA A 19 -14.60 -6.27 12.94
CA ALA A 19 -13.85 -6.64 14.13
C ALA A 19 -14.42 -5.95 15.39
N PRO A 20 -14.27 -6.54 16.57
CA PRO A 20 -14.72 -5.95 17.84
C PRO A 20 -14.25 -4.50 18.01
N GLY A 21 -15.16 -3.63 18.40
CA GLY A 21 -14.91 -2.21 18.61
C GLY A 21 -15.19 -1.31 17.39
N PHE A 22 -15.47 -1.88 16.22
CA PHE A 22 -15.91 -1.11 15.06
C PHE A 22 -17.44 -1.14 14.92
N ASN A 23 -18.00 0.03 14.58
CA ASN A 23 -19.43 0.20 14.38
C ASN A 23 -19.72 0.54 12.91
N PRO A 24 -20.63 -0.20 12.23
CA PRO A 24 -21.03 0.11 10.85
C PRO A 24 -21.50 1.54 10.64
N GLY A 25 -22.13 2.16 11.66
CA GLY A 25 -22.57 3.55 11.59
C GLY A 25 -21.45 4.60 11.50
N ASN A 26 -20.21 4.20 11.78
CA ASN A 26 -19.04 5.07 11.68
C ASN A 26 -18.36 5.01 10.31
N LEU A 27 -18.83 4.12 9.41
CA LEU A 27 -18.29 4.03 8.05
C LEU A 27 -18.79 5.21 7.22
N TRP A 28 -17.86 5.98 6.65
CA TRP A 28 -18.19 7.16 5.84
C TRP A 28 -18.81 6.83 4.48
N LEU A 29 -18.64 5.60 3.98
CA LEU A 29 -19.43 4.96 2.93
C LEU A 29 -20.00 3.67 3.52
N THR A 30 -21.27 3.40 3.27
CA THR A 30 -21.93 2.17 3.75
C THR A 30 -21.23 0.94 3.19
N ARG A 31 -20.85 1.01 1.91
CA ARG A 31 -20.09 -0.03 1.19
C ARG A 31 -19.22 0.59 0.09
N TYR A 32 -18.19 -0.14 -0.29
CA TYR A 32 -17.44 0.08 -1.52
C TYR A 32 -16.88 -1.26 -1.98
N THR A 33 -17.55 -1.88 -2.94
CA THR A 33 -17.27 -3.26 -3.34
C THR A 33 -16.23 -3.35 -4.46
N PRO A 34 -15.65 -4.54 -4.73
CA PRO A 34 -14.82 -4.74 -5.92
C PRO A 34 -15.53 -4.35 -7.23
N GLU A 35 -16.82 -4.58 -7.31
CA GLU A 35 -17.64 -4.20 -8.49
C GLU A 35 -17.74 -2.68 -8.62
N ASP A 36 -17.84 -1.95 -7.51
CA ASP A 36 -17.89 -0.48 -7.52
C ASP A 36 -16.58 0.11 -8.06
N ILE A 37 -15.45 -0.32 -7.53
CA ILE A 37 -14.16 0.18 -8.01
C ILE A 37 -13.83 -0.27 -9.43
N LEU A 38 -14.17 -1.51 -9.83
CA LEU A 38 -13.96 -1.98 -11.19
C LEU A 38 -14.84 -1.22 -12.21
N ARG A 39 -16.03 -0.77 -11.82
CA ARG A 39 -16.90 0.09 -12.65
C ARG A 39 -16.27 1.47 -12.87
N GLU A 40 -15.56 1.99 -11.88
CA GLU A 40 -14.85 3.27 -11.94
C GLU A 40 -13.53 3.18 -12.71
N SER A 41 -12.77 2.11 -12.50
CA SER A 41 -11.39 1.96 -12.98
C SER A 41 -11.28 1.43 -14.42
N ARG A 42 -12.16 0.49 -14.82
CA ARG A 42 -12.10 -0.16 -16.15
C ARG A 42 -12.23 0.80 -17.33
N PRO A 43 -13.13 1.81 -17.31
CA PRO A 43 -13.20 2.80 -18.40
C PRO A 43 -11.90 3.57 -18.61
N LEU A 44 -11.06 3.67 -17.56
CA LEU A 44 -9.75 4.32 -17.60
C LEU A 44 -8.60 3.36 -17.97
N GLY A 45 -8.92 2.08 -18.26
CA GLY A 45 -7.95 1.06 -18.62
C GLY A 45 -7.27 0.38 -17.44
N VAL A 46 -7.72 0.61 -16.20
CA VAL A 46 -7.23 -0.10 -15.01
C VAL A 46 -8.13 -1.31 -14.76
N THR A 47 -7.59 -2.49 -14.97
CA THR A 47 -8.35 -3.75 -15.05
C THR A 47 -7.98 -4.75 -13.95
N ARG A 48 -6.91 -4.51 -13.21
CA ARG A 48 -6.43 -5.34 -12.11
C ARG A 48 -6.15 -4.50 -10.87
N LEU A 49 -6.41 -5.05 -9.69
CA LEU A 49 -6.34 -4.33 -8.42
C LEU A 49 -5.66 -5.17 -7.34
N ASN A 50 -4.85 -4.50 -6.50
CA ASN A 50 -4.41 -5.05 -5.22
C ASN A 50 -5.31 -4.52 -4.10
N LEU A 51 -6.13 -5.41 -3.52
CA LEU A 51 -7.04 -5.12 -2.42
C LEU A 51 -6.27 -5.08 -1.09
N VAL A 52 -6.29 -3.97 -0.42
CA VAL A 52 -5.63 -3.82 0.88
C VAL A 52 -6.66 -3.93 1.99
N GLN A 53 -6.45 -4.87 2.91
CA GLN A 53 -7.33 -5.14 4.05
C GLN A 53 -7.65 -3.86 4.83
N MET A 54 -8.95 -3.61 5.04
CA MET A 54 -9.39 -2.52 5.91
C MET A 54 -9.25 -2.92 7.38
N THR A 55 -8.79 -1.98 8.20
CA THR A 55 -8.53 -2.22 9.63
C THR A 55 -9.77 -2.60 10.42
N TRP A 56 -10.96 -2.21 9.98
CA TRP A 56 -12.21 -2.56 10.65
C TRP A 56 -12.64 -4.02 10.46
N TYR A 57 -12.04 -4.77 9.55
CA TYR A 57 -12.16 -6.23 9.51
C TYR A 57 -11.11 -6.94 10.39
N GLY A 58 -10.14 -6.19 10.92
CA GLY A 58 -9.07 -6.77 11.73
C GLY A 58 -8.32 -7.87 11.00
N LEU A 59 -8.24 -9.04 11.63
CA LEU A 59 -7.56 -10.22 11.09
C LEU A 59 -8.49 -11.15 10.28
N ASP A 60 -9.78 -10.82 10.14
CA ASP A 60 -10.70 -11.56 9.27
C ASP A 60 -10.55 -11.07 7.83
N HIS A 61 -9.96 -11.90 6.98
CA HIS A 61 -9.74 -11.64 5.56
C HIS A 61 -10.81 -12.26 4.66
N SER A 62 -11.89 -12.82 5.23
CA SER A 62 -12.92 -13.54 4.48
C SER A 62 -13.48 -12.73 3.31
N TYR A 63 -13.68 -11.41 3.50
CA TYR A 63 -14.23 -10.56 2.44
C TYR A 63 -13.28 -10.40 1.25
N ILE A 64 -12.01 -10.03 1.48
CA ILE A 64 -11.07 -9.87 0.35
C ILE A 64 -10.70 -11.22 -0.25
N ALA A 65 -10.61 -12.29 0.53
CA ALA A 65 -10.37 -13.64 0.03
C ALA A 65 -11.51 -14.14 -0.88
N ASP A 66 -12.77 -13.94 -0.49
CA ASP A 66 -13.95 -14.24 -1.32
C ASP A 66 -13.94 -13.41 -2.62
N ALA A 67 -13.60 -12.12 -2.54
CA ALA A 67 -13.48 -11.25 -3.70
C ALA A 67 -12.40 -11.73 -4.69
N ILE A 68 -11.22 -12.10 -4.18
CA ILE A 68 -10.11 -12.63 -4.99
C ILE A 68 -10.51 -13.96 -5.65
N ALA A 69 -11.10 -14.89 -4.89
CA ALA A 69 -11.51 -16.19 -5.40
C ALA A 69 -12.57 -16.08 -6.54
N ARG A 70 -13.46 -15.09 -6.45
CA ARG A 70 -14.45 -14.81 -7.51
C ARG A 70 -13.90 -14.06 -8.72
N ASN A 71 -12.71 -13.48 -8.61
CA ASN A 71 -12.09 -12.66 -9.67
C ASN A 71 -10.62 -13.07 -9.92
N PRO A 72 -10.37 -14.33 -10.29
CA PRO A 72 -9.00 -14.82 -10.48
C PRO A 72 -8.27 -14.03 -11.58
N GLY A 73 -7.02 -13.67 -11.31
CA GLY A 73 -6.20 -12.88 -12.24
C GLY A 73 -6.55 -11.39 -12.35
N VAL A 74 -7.66 -10.96 -11.73
CA VAL A 74 -8.10 -9.55 -11.68
C VAL A 74 -7.77 -8.93 -10.32
N LEU A 75 -8.03 -9.65 -9.24
CA LEU A 75 -7.82 -9.20 -7.87
C LEU A 75 -6.72 -10.01 -7.18
N ILE A 76 -5.97 -9.33 -6.33
CA ILE A 76 -4.95 -9.90 -5.44
C ILE A 76 -5.03 -9.16 -4.10
N GLY A 77 -4.40 -9.67 -3.03
CA GLY A 77 -4.56 -9.08 -1.70
C GLY A 77 -3.29 -8.65 -1.00
N THR A 78 -3.43 -7.60 -0.17
CA THR A 78 -2.50 -7.22 0.89
C THR A 78 -3.24 -7.33 2.22
N GLY A 79 -2.78 -8.23 3.08
CA GLY A 79 -3.41 -8.54 4.36
C GLY A 79 -2.79 -7.83 5.56
N ILE A 80 -3.38 -8.09 6.72
CA ILE A 80 -2.87 -7.72 8.04
C ILE A 80 -2.62 -9.03 8.79
N VAL A 81 -1.51 -9.13 9.51
CA VAL A 81 -1.18 -10.29 10.33
C VAL A 81 -1.25 -9.95 11.82
N PRO A 82 -1.33 -10.95 12.71
CA PRO A 82 -1.27 -10.71 14.15
C PRO A 82 -0.07 -9.86 14.56
N ALA A 83 -0.19 -9.12 15.64
CA ALA A 83 0.94 -8.39 16.19
C ALA A 83 2.05 -9.39 16.59
N VAL A 84 3.31 -9.02 16.40
CA VAL A 84 4.46 -9.88 16.78
C VAL A 84 4.52 -10.19 18.28
N THR A 85 3.78 -9.43 19.09
CA THR A 85 3.63 -9.63 20.54
C THR A 85 2.40 -10.47 20.92
N ASP A 86 1.54 -10.79 19.96
CA ASP A 86 0.36 -11.62 20.19
C ASP A 86 0.77 -13.09 20.19
N VAL A 87 0.58 -13.75 21.32
CA VAL A 87 0.88 -15.18 21.53
C VAL A 87 -0.39 -16.03 21.62
N SER A 88 -1.56 -15.45 21.39
CA SER A 88 -2.85 -16.12 21.53
C SER A 88 -3.26 -16.93 20.28
N GLY A 89 -2.62 -16.68 19.16
CA GLY A 89 -2.93 -17.28 17.85
C GLY A 89 -1.68 -17.68 17.06
N PRO A 90 -1.82 -17.86 15.75
CA PRO A 90 -0.69 -18.18 14.88
C PRO A 90 0.34 -17.05 14.89
N SER A 91 1.61 -17.39 14.72
CA SER A 91 2.64 -16.38 14.53
C SER A 91 2.41 -15.57 13.24
N PRO A 92 2.90 -14.33 13.14
CA PRO A 92 2.69 -13.51 11.94
C PRO A 92 3.19 -14.18 10.65
N ASP A 93 4.30 -14.88 10.70
CA ASP A 93 4.88 -15.61 9.56
C ASP A 93 4.02 -16.81 9.15
N ASP A 94 3.47 -17.58 10.10
CA ASP A 94 2.52 -18.67 9.81
C ASP A 94 1.23 -18.10 9.18
N ALA A 95 0.73 -16.97 9.70
CA ALA A 95 -0.43 -16.28 9.13
C ALA A 95 -0.15 -15.79 7.70
N MET A 96 1.07 -15.29 7.42
CA MET A 96 1.47 -14.91 6.06
C MET A 96 1.37 -16.10 5.10
N VAL A 97 1.86 -17.27 5.50
CA VAL A 97 1.80 -18.48 4.67
C VAL A 97 0.35 -18.88 4.40
N ALA A 98 -0.48 -19.00 5.44
CA ALA A 98 -1.88 -19.40 5.31
C ALA A 98 -2.71 -18.45 4.42
N LEU A 99 -2.49 -17.14 4.56
CA LEU A 99 -3.17 -16.13 3.76
C LEU A 99 -2.67 -16.12 2.30
N SER A 100 -1.42 -16.48 2.06
CA SER A 100 -0.87 -16.52 0.70
C SER A 100 -1.56 -17.56 -0.18
N GLU A 101 -2.06 -18.65 0.39
CA GLU A 101 -2.86 -19.68 -0.30
C GLU A 101 -4.23 -19.15 -0.77
N GLN A 102 -4.67 -18.02 -0.22
CA GLN A 102 -5.93 -17.34 -0.57
C GLN A 102 -5.69 -16.15 -1.51
N GLY A 103 -4.48 -15.99 -2.07
CA GLY A 103 -4.14 -14.88 -2.95
C GLY A 103 -3.82 -13.56 -2.23
N ILE A 104 -3.50 -13.62 -0.92
CA ILE A 104 -3.06 -12.47 -0.13
C ILE A 104 -1.53 -12.55 -0.01
N VAL A 105 -0.84 -11.78 -0.83
CA VAL A 105 0.58 -12.00 -1.14
C VAL A 105 1.52 -10.89 -0.65
N ALA A 106 0.94 -9.88 -0.01
CA ALA A 106 1.66 -8.83 0.69
C ALA A 106 1.04 -8.60 2.08
N PHE A 107 1.81 -8.07 3.01
CA PHE A 107 1.37 -7.91 4.41
C PHE A 107 1.73 -6.55 4.95
N ARG A 108 0.71 -5.81 5.41
CA ARG A 108 0.86 -4.44 5.89
C ARG A 108 1.50 -4.39 7.26
N ILE A 109 2.59 -3.63 7.36
CA ILE A 109 3.24 -3.25 8.61
C ILE A 109 3.07 -1.74 8.80
N ARG A 110 2.50 -1.35 9.94
CA ARG A 110 2.34 0.06 10.29
C ARG A 110 3.58 0.58 11.01
N GLY A 111 3.89 1.85 10.81
CA GLY A 111 4.99 2.53 11.45
C GLY A 111 4.86 2.65 12.97
N ARG A 112 5.91 3.10 13.59
CA ARG A 112 6.07 3.24 15.05
C ARG A 112 4.91 3.95 15.73
N ALA A 113 4.45 5.07 15.19
CA ALA A 113 3.36 5.85 15.75
C ALA A 113 2.03 5.08 15.91
N ALA A 114 1.81 4.02 15.13
CA ALA A 114 0.63 3.18 15.21
C ALA A 114 0.81 1.94 16.12
N ARG A 115 1.92 1.85 16.86
CA ARG A 115 2.31 0.67 17.64
C ARG A 115 2.88 1.02 19.03
N PRO A 116 2.16 1.75 19.84
CA PRO A 116 2.66 2.17 21.15
C PRO A 116 3.07 1.00 22.06
N ALA A 117 2.46 -0.18 21.88
CA ALA A 117 2.78 -1.38 22.67
C ALA A 117 4.19 -1.94 22.44
N LEU A 118 4.85 -1.61 21.32
CA LEU A 118 6.23 -2.02 21.03
C LEU A 118 7.27 -0.98 21.42
N GLY A 119 6.82 0.13 22.03
CA GLY A 119 7.64 1.28 22.33
C GLY A 119 7.87 2.17 21.09
N ASP A 120 8.31 3.38 21.35
CA ASP A 120 8.59 4.42 20.37
C ASP A 120 10.08 4.57 20.07
N GLY A 121 10.88 3.63 20.53
CA GLY A 121 12.33 3.60 20.34
C GLY A 121 12.74 3.51 18.86
N PRO A 122 14.00 3.90 18.55
CA PRO A 122 14.47 3.92 17.15
C PRO A 122 14.51 2.53 16.48
N GLN A 123 14.55 1.46 17.26
CA GLN A 123 14.59 0.06 16.80
C GLN A 123 13.23 -0.61 16.96
N TRP A 124 12.18 0.01 16.46
CA TRP A 124 10.80 -0.44 16.61
C TRP A 124 10.46 -1.76 15.88
N LEU A 125 11.35 -2.25 15.00
CA LEU A 125 11.28 -3.58 14.37
C LEU A 125 12.17 -4.61 15.07
N ASP A 126 12.73 -4.28 16.24
CA ASP A 126 13.66 -5.16 16.97
C ASP A 126 12.92 -6.18 17.84
N HIS A 127 12.10 -7.01 17.20
CA HIS A 127 11.42 -8.14 17.81
C HIS A 127 11.61 -9.38 16.93
N PRO A 128 11.89 -10.57 17.52
CA PRO A 128 12.14 -11.81 16.74
C PRO A 128 11.04 -12.18 15.76
N GLY A 129 9.79 -11.79 16.03
CA GLY A 129 8.66 -11.98 15.12
C GLY A 129 8.84 -11.25 13.79
N TYR A 130 9.44 -10.04 13.79
CA TYR A 130 9.77 -9.36 12.52
C TYR A 130 10.87 -10.08 11.75
N ASP A 131 11.89 -10.62 12.41
CA ASP A 131 12.91 -11.42 11.76
C ASP A 131 12.30 -12.63 11.02
N LYS A 132 11.32 -13.30 11.65
CA LYS A 132 10.57 -14.39 11.03
C LYS A 132 9.77 -13.92 9.82
N MET A 133 9.03 -12.81 9.94
CA MET A 133 8.28 -12.23 8.82
C MET A 133 9.20 -11.89 7.63
N PHE A 134 10.37 -11.28 7.88
CA PHE A 134 11.32 -10.95 6.83
C PHE A 134 11.88 -12.20 6.15
N ARG A 135 12.24 -13.25 6.91
CA ARG A 135 12.68 -14.55 6.34
C ARG A 135 11.59 -15.21 5.53
N CYS A 136 10.39 -15.32 6.08
CA CYS A 136 9.22 -15.86 5.38
C CYS A 136 8.96 -15.08 4.06
N GLY A 137 9.04 -13.74 4.11
CA GLY A 137 8.92 -12.89 2.94
C GLY A 137 9.95 -13.21 1.86
N HIS A 138 11.20 -13.46 2.23
CA HIS A 138 12.25 -13.88 1.31
C HIS A 138 11.99 -15.28 0.73
N GLU A 139 11.77 -16.26 1.60
CA GLU A 139 11.64 -17.69 1.23
C GLU A 139 10.41 -17.96 0.37
N ARG A 140 9.30 -17.28 0.64
CA ARG A 140 8.02 -17.43 -0.04
C ARG A 140 7.74 -16.36 -1.10
N ASN A 141 8.66 -15.44 -1.30
CA ASN A 141 8.49 -14.25 -2.14
C ASN A 141 7.24 -13.42 -1.78
N LEU A 142 6.90 -13.32 -0.48
CA LEU A 142 5.79 -12.52 0.06
C LEU A 142 6.29 -11.12 0.43
N ALA A 143 5.56 -10.09 0.02
CA ALA A 143 5.99 -8.72 0.24
C ALA A 143 5.59 -8.19 1.62
N LEU A 144 6.45 -7.42 2.26
CA LEU A 144 6.13 -6.63 3.46
C LEU A 144 5.84 -5.19 3.03
N SER A 145 4.59 -4.73 3.23
CA SER A 145 4.09 -3.43 2.80
C SER A 145 4.04 -2.46 3.98
N PHE A 146 4.89 -1.44 3.95
CA PHE A 146 5.12 -0.53 5.05
C PHE A 146 4.33 0.77 4.89
N LEU A 147 3.32 0.96 5.76
CA LEU A 147 2.65 2.23 5.96
C LEU A 147 3.38 3.01 7.06
N ILE A 148 4.39 3.77 6.67
CA ILE A 148 5.33 4.47 7.55
C ILE A 148 5.48 5.94 7.19
N LEU A 149 6.12 6.67 8.09
CA LEU A 149 6.52 8.07 7.91
C LEU A 149 8.06 8.17 7.79
N PRO A 150 8.60 9.32 7.34
CA PRO A 150 10.04 9.48 7.14
C PRO A 150 10.90 9.17 8.37
N GLU A 151 10.41 9.42 9.56
CA GLU A 151 11.09 9.10 10.82
C GLU A 151 11.27 7.60 11.07
N ASP A 152 10.53 6.74 10.38
CA ASP A 152 10.65 5.28 10.47
C ASP A 152 11.71 4.69 9.51
N ILE A 153 12.17 5.47 8.54
CA ILE A 153 13.11 5.03 7.49
C ILE A 153 14.41 4.44 8.05
N PRO A 154 15.06 5.03 9.08
CA PRO A 154 16.32 4.48 9.59
C PRO A 154 16.21 3.02 10.04
N GLU A 155 15.12 2.66 10.71
CA GLU A 155 14.90 1.29 11.17
C GLU A 155 14.55 0.34 10.01
N LEU A 156 13.69 0.77 9.09
CA LEU A 156 13.40 -0.03 7.89
C LEU A 156 14.69 -0.27 7.08
N ASN A 157 15.55 0.74 6.97
CA ASN A 157 16.84 0.61 6.30
C ASN A 157 17.73 -0.44 6.98
N ARG A 158 17.78 -0.49 8.32
CA ARG A 158 18.51 -1.50 9.09
C ARG A 158 17.97 -2.91 8.76
N MET A 159 16.66 -3.07 8.73
CA MET A 159 16.03 -4.37 8.41
C MET A 159 16.25 -4.80 6.97
N CYS A 160 16.15 -3.89 6.00
CA CYS A 160 16.46 -4.19 4.59
C CYS A 160 17.92 -4.61 4.39
N ALA A 161 18.86 -4.05 5.16
CA ALA A 161 20.26 -4.46 5.13
C ALA A 161 20.47 -5.86 5.74
N ARG A 162 19.73 -6.22 6.80
CA ARG A 162 19.78 -7.56 7.43
C ARG A 162 19.10 -8.64 6.55
N PHE A 163 18.06 -8.27 5.81
CA PHE A 163 17.25 -9.19 5.02
C PHE A 163 17.13 -8.71 3.56
N PRO A 164 18.24 -8.69 2.81
CA PRO A 164 18.29 -8.06 1.48
C PRO A 164 17.44 -8.78 0.41
N GLY A 165 17.03 -10.01 0.66
CA GLY A 165 16.20 -10.81 -0.27
C GLY A 165 14.71 -10.60 -0.10
N THR A 166 14.24 -9.97 0.98
CA THR A 166 12.81 -9.77 1.26
C THR A 166 12.23 -8.66 0.37
N PRO A 167 11.12 -8.93 -0.36
CA PRO A 167 10.39 -7.87 -1.05
C PRO A 167 9.78 -6.89 -0.03
N VAL A 168 10.12 -5.62 -0.16
CA VAL A 168 9.62 -4.55 0.71
C VAL A 168 8.91 -3.51 -0.15
N ILE A 169 7.72 -3.10 0.25
CA ILE A 169 6.93 -2.05 -0.38
C ILE A 169 6.82 -0.88 0.60
N ILE A 170 7.06 0.33 0.13
CA ILE A 170 6.79 1.54 0.87
C ILE A 170 5.49 2.15 0.33
N ASP A 171 4.45 2.19 1.17
CA ASP A 171 3.17 2.74 0.78
C ASP A 171 3.22 4.28 0.72
N HIS A 172 2.48 4.85 -0.23
CA HIS A 172 2.14 6.28 -0.27
C HIS A 172 3.34 7.21 -0.18
N LEU A 173 4.42 6.96 -0.94
CA LEU A 173 5.61 7.81 -0.93
C LEU A 173 6.13 8.09 0.50
N CYS A 174 6.03 7.10 1.41
CA CYS A 174 6.46 7.22 2.82
C CYS A 174 5.78 8.37 3.60
N GLY A 175 4.57 8.77 3.26
CA GLY A 175 3.90 9.87 3.95
C GLY A 175 4.48 11.27 3.67
N ILE A 176 5.49 11.42 2.82
CA ILE A 176 6.11 12.70 2.49
C ILE A 176 5.07 13.68 1.94
N GLY A 177 5.07 14.91 2.43
CA GLY A 177 4.11 15.94 2.03
C GLY A 177 2.75 15.87 2.73
N SER A 178 2.52 14.93 3.66
CA SER A 178 1.24 14.83 4.39
C SER A 178 0.96 16.04 5.29
N LYS A 179 2.00 16.76 5.72
CA LYS A 179 1.92 17.97 6.56
C LYS A 179 2.15 19.28 5.79
N GLY A 180 2.16 19.25 4.44
CA GLY A 180 2.40 20.44 3.62
C GLY A 180 3.49 20.23 2.57
N PRO A 181 4.48 21.10 2.46
CA PRO A 181 5.51 21.02 1.42
C PRO A 181 6.32 19.73 1.52
N PHE A 182 7.06 19.44 0.46
CA PHE A 182 7.88 18.22 0.34
C PHE A 182 9.31 18.51 0.86
N PRO A 183 9.67 18.14 2.12
CA PRO A 183 10.98 18.44 2.68
C PRO A 183 12.09 17.63 1.99
N GLU A 184 13.15 18.29 1.56
CA GLU A 184 14.25 17.68 0.81
C GLU A 184 14.98 16.57 1.61
N ASN A 185 15.12 16.74 2.92
CA ASN A 185 15.70 15.72 3.78
C ASN A 185 14.86 14.44 3.85
N GLU A 186 13.53 14.54 3.83
CA GLU A 186 12.63 13.39 3.80
C GLU A 186 12.70 12.68 2.45
N ILE A 187 12.70 13.45 1.34
CA ILE A 187 12.88 12.91 -0.02
C ILE A 187 14.21 12.16 -0.11
N SER A 188 15.29 12.78 0.34
CA SER A 188 16.62 12.18 0.31
C SER A 188 16.71 10.91 1.16
N ALA A 189 16.05 10.88 2.32
CA ALA A 189 15.97 9.68 3.17
C ALA A 189 15.24 8.53 2.46
N LEU A 190 14.08 8.80 1.85
CA LEU A 190 13.35 7.80 1.06
C LEU A 190 14.19 7.30 -0.12
N CYS A 191 14.78 8.21 -0.91
CA CYS A 191 15.63 7.86 -2.03
C CYS A 191 16.84 7.03 -1.61
N GLY A 192 17.38 7.24 -0.41
CA GLY A 192 18.46 6.44 0.16
C GLY A 192 18.16 4.94 0.30
N LEU A 193 16.89 4.56 0.41
CA LEU A 193 16.47 3.15 0.44
C LEU A 193 16.59 2.45 -0.92
N ALA A 194 16.78 3.19 -2.00
CA ALA A 194 16.95 2.63 -3.34
C ALA A 194 18.20 1.73 -3.49
N ARG A 195 19.17 1.84 -2.57
CA ARG A 195 20.33 0.95 -2.49
C ARG A 195 19.95 -0.52 -2.22
N HIS A 196 18.77 -0.77 -1.65
CA HIS A 196 18.26 -2.11 -1.41
C HIS A 196 17.46 -2.59 -2.63
N PRO A 197 17.93 -3.63 -3.36
CA PRO A 197 17.37 -3.98 -4.67
C PRO A 197 15.93 -4.51 -4.62
N ARG A 198 15.47 -4.97 -3.45
CA ARG A 198 14.12 -5.52 -3.25
C ARG A 198 13.14 -4.51 -2.65
N VAL A 199 13.55 -3.25 -2.45
CA VAL A 199 12.66 -2.19 -1.97
C VAL A 199 11.98 -1.51 -3.17
N MET A 200 10.66 -1.40 -3.09
CA MET A 200 9.77 -0.78 -4.06
C MET A 200 8.93 0.31 -3.39
N VAL A 201 8.47 1.27 -4.18
CA VAL A 201 7.66 2.40 -3.68
C VAL A 201 6.34 2.46 -4.43
N LYS A 202 5.24 2.62 -3.70
CA LYS A 202 3.95 3.00 -4.25
C LYS A 202 3.86 4.51 -4.39
N ILE A 203 3.59 4.94 -5.62
CA ILE A 203 3.48 6.35 -6.03
C ILE A 203 2.00 6.70 -6.14
N GLY A 204 1.45 7.36 -5.13
CA GLY A 204 0.04 7.69 -5.09
C GLY A 204 -0.42 8.35 -3.81
N ALA A 205 -1.71 8.20 -3.50
CA ALA A 205 -2.40 8.89 -2.42
C ALA A 205 -2.17 10.41 -2.48
N PHE A 206 -2.17 10.99 -3.69
CA PHE A 206 -1.88 12.40 -3.93
C PHE A 206 -2.89 13.35 -3.25
N TYR A 207 -4.12 12.89 -3.03
CA TYR A 207 -5.17 13.61 -2.31
C TYR A 207 -4.75 14.01 -0.88
N ALA A 208 -3.80 13.28 -0.29
CA ALA A 208 -3.32 13.49 1.08
C ALA A 208 -1.95 14.21 1.15
N ARG A 209 -1.42 14.74 0.01
CA ARG A 209 -0.04 15.24 -0.09
C ARG A 209 0.03 16.63 -0.67
N GLY A 210 1.05 17.38 -0.23
CA GLY A 210 1.32 18.74 -0.74
C GLY A 210 0.11 19.65 -0.68
N ALA A 211 -0.20 20.31 -1.78
CA ALA A 211 -1.34 21.18 -1.90
C ALA A 211 -2.70 20.47 -1.91
N ARG A 212 -2.72 19.13 -2.05
CA ARG A 212 -3.94 18.30 -2.10
C ARG A 212 -4.95 18.78 -3.16
N LYS A 213 -4.45 19.31 -4.26
CA LYS A 213 -5.29 19.94 -5.30
C LYS A 213 -5.05 19.26 -6.65
N PRO A 214 -6.09 18.60 -7.23
CA PRO A 214 -5.97 18.05 -8.58
C PRO A 214 -5.55 19.12 -9.61
N PRO A 215 -4.71 18.77 -10.59
CA PRO A 215 -4.16 17.45 -10.89
C PRO A 215 -2.83 17.11 -10.17
N TYR A 216 -2.58 17.66 -8.98
CA TYR A 216 -1.45 17.35 -8.07
C TYR A 216 -0.05 17.64 -8.65
N LEU A 217 0.08 18.67 -9.49
CA LEU A 217 1.32 19.00 -10.20
C LEU A 217 2.50 19.29 -9.28
N ASP A 218 2.22 19.78 -8.07
CA ASP A 218 3.23 20.01 -7.03
C ASP A 218 3.92 18.73 -6.56
N SER A 219 3.28 17.57 -6.75
CA SER A 219 3.88 16.25 -6.43
C SER A 219 4.87 15.75 -7.49
N LEU A 220 4.90 16.32 -8.70
CA LEU A 220 5.78 15.87 -9.80
C LEU A 220 7.26 15.90 -9.45
N GLY A 221 7.70 16.88 -8.67
CA GLY A 221 9.08 16.96 -8.20
C GLY A 221 9.48 15.78 -7.32
N LEU A 222 8.61 15.40 -6.37
CA LEU A 222 8.81 14.22 -5.52
C LEU A 222 8.80 12.92 -6.36
N VAL A 223 7.81 12.77 -7.25
CA VAL A 223 7.70 11.59 -8.13
C VAL A 223 8.97 11.44 -8.98
N ARG A 224 9.46 12.51 -9.58
CA ARG A 224 10.69 12.50 -10.38
C ARG A 224 11.87 11.99 -9.56
N ARG A 225 12.11 12.55 -8.39
CA ARG A 225 13.21 12.18 -7.50
C ARG A 225 13.15 10.69 -7.10
N VAL A 226 11.96 10.20 -6.78
CA VAL A 226 11.75 8.79 -6.41
C VAL A 226 12.00 7.87 -7.60
N VAL A 227 11.48 8.20 -8.79
CA VAL A 227 11.71 7.38 -9.99
C VAL A 227 13.17 7.40 -10.43
N GLU A 228 13.86 8.54 -10.35
CA GLU A 228 15.31 8.63 -10.63
C GLU A 228 16.13 7.76 -9.68
N ALA A 229 15.77 7.69 -8.40
CA ALA A 229 16.49 6.90 -7.40
C ALA A 229 16.21 5.39 -7.51
N PHE A 230 14.94 4.99 -7.57
CA PHE A 230 14.55 3.57 -7.55
C PHE A 230 14.54 2.92 -8.93
N GLY A 231 14.42 3.72 -9.98
CA GLY A 231 14.07 3.24 -11.32
C GLY A 231 12.59 2.91 -11.46
N PRO A 232 12.01 3.01 -12.68
CA PRO A 232 10.59 2.76 -12.92
C PRO A 232 10.18 1.31 -12.63
N ASP A 233 11.13 0.36 -12.69
CA ASP A 233 10.91 -1.06 -12.38
C ASP A 233 10.69 -1.34 -10.89
N ARG A 234 10.86 -0.35 -10.01
CA ARG A 234 10.61 -0.46 -8.57
C ARG A 234 9.62 0.57 -8.05
N CYS A 235 8.90 1.20 -8.96
CA CYS A 235 7.83 2.14 -8.68
C CYS A 235 6.50 1.58 -9.17
N MET A 236 5.43 1.70 -8.35
CA MET A 236 4.09 1.24 -8.68
C MET A 236 3.10 2.38 -8.42
N TRP A 237 2.24 2.65 -9.39
CA TRP A 237 1.15 3.59 -9.19
C TRP A 237 0.05 2.99 -8.30
N GLU A 238 -0.61 3.87 -7.53
CA GLU A 238 -1.75 3.55 -6.67
C GLU A 238 -2.70 4.74 -6.55
N THR A 239 -3.96 4.48 -6.18
CA THR A 239 -4.92 5.54 -5.85
C THR A 239 -5.15 5.72 -4.37
N ASP A 240 -5.14 4.65 -3.59
CA ASP A 240 -5.68 4.57 -2.24
C ASP A 240 -7.23 4.78 -2.21
N ALA A 241 -7.90 4.38 -3.31
CA ALA A 241 -9.36 4.47 -3.41
C ALA A 241 -10.04 3.57 -2.36
N PRO A 242 -11.20 3.97 -1.85
CA PRO A 242 -12.01 5.14 -2.18
C PRO A 242 -11.71 6.38 -1.32
N LEU A 243 -10.58 6.43 -0.61
CA LEU A 243 -10.22 7.56 0.25
C LEU A 243 -10.09 8.89 -0.56
N THR A 244 -10.06 8.77 -1.89
CA THR A 244 -10.14 9.89 -2.83
C THR A 244 -11.55 10.46 -2.99
N ARG A 245 -12.62 9.82 -2.48
CA ARG A 245 -14.00 10.26 -2.68
C ARG A 245 -14.43 11.37 -1.73
N PRO A 246 -15.34 12.28 -2.17
CA PRO A 246 -15.97 13.28 -1.31
C PRO A 246 -16.76 12.61 -0.18
N GLY A 247 -16.64 13.13 1.01
CA GLY A 247 -17.26 12.61 2.24
C GLY A 247 -16.31 12.75 3.42
N SER A 248 -15.02 12.80 3.14
CA SER A 248 -14.07 13.34 4.09
C SER A 248 -14.21 14.87 4.14
N PRO A 249 -14.26 15.50 5.32
CA PRO A 249 -14.29 16.95 5.48
C PRO A 249 -13.13 17.69 4.78
N GLU A 250 -12.11 16.96 4.34
CA GLU A 250 -10.86 17.46 3.78
C GLU A 250 -10.85 17.55 2.24
N THR A 251 -11.94 17.14 1.54
CA THR A 251 -11.94 16.99 0.08
C THR A 251 -12.68 18.10 -0.66
N THR A 252 -12.07 19.28 -0.70
CA THR A 252 -12.47 20.35 -1.63
C THR A 252 -11.22 20.89 -2.32
N PRO A 253 -11.11 20.82 -3.65
CA PRO A 253 -12.00 20.23 -4.66
C PRO A 253 -12.03 18.69 -4.61
N PRO A 254 -13.08 18.07 -5.22
CA PRO A 254 -13.22 16.63 -5.17
C PRO A 254 -12.03 15.94 -5.84
N HIS A 255 -11.42 15.01 -5.13
CA HIS A 255 -10.44 14.10 -5.68
C HIS A 255 -11.16 13.04 -6.53
N THR A 256 -10.54 12.60 -7.61
CA THR A 256 -11.10 11.57 -8.47
C THR A 256 -10.06 10.50 -8.76
N TYR A 257 -10.53 9.31 -9.05
CA TYR A 257 -9.69 8.19 -9.50
C TYR A 257 -8.86 8.60 -10.73
N GLU A 258 -9.52 9.25 -11.71
CA GLU A 258 -8.88 9.73 -12.93
C GLU A 258 -7.79 10.78 -12.67
N ALA A 259 -8.02 11.74 -11.76
CA ALA A 259 -7.02 12.75 -11.43
C ALA A 259 -5.73 12.14 -10.84
N SER A 260 -5.86 11.07 -10.04
CA SER A 260 -4.70 10.33 -9.54
C SER A 260 -3.93 9.64 -10.67
N LEU A 261 -4.64 9.01 -11.61
CA LEU A 261 -4.02 8.36 -12.76
C LEU A 261 -3.37 9.37 -13.71
N ALA A 262 -4.07 10.48 -13.99
CA ALA A 262 -3.64 11.51 -14.92
C ALA A 262 -2.29 12.13 -14.54
N LEU A 263 -1.97 12.24 -13.25
CA LEU A 263 -0.67 12.77 -12.83
C LEU A 263 0.50 11.99 -13.46
N ILE A 264 0.44 10.67 -13.44
CA ILE A 264 1.50 9.81 -14.02
C ILE A 264 1.31 9.66 -15.54
N ARG A 265 0.08 9.40 -15.99
CA ARG A 265 -0.22 9.11 -17.38
C ARG A 265 0.01 10.34 -18.27
N ASP A 266 -0.50 11.51 -17.85
CA ASP A 266 -0.65 12.68 -18.71
C ASP A 266 0.31 13.82 -18.35
N HIS A 267 0.70 13.97 -17.07
CA HIS A 267 1.48 15.14 -16.61
C HIS A 267 2.94 14.84 -16.26
N ALA A 268 3.33 13.58 -16.13
CA ALA A 268 4.72 13.21 -15.87
C ALA A 268 5.54 13.13 -17.17
N ASP A 269 5.81 14.29 -17.80
CA ASP A 269 6.49 14.38 -19.11
C ASP A 269 7.96 13.95 -19.07
N PHE A 270 8.54 13.85 -17.88
CA PHE A 270 9.90 13.34 -17.68
C PHE A 270 9.99 11.81 -17.79
N LEU A 271 8.86 11.11 -17.84
CA LEU A 271 8.78 9.66 -18.01
C LEU A 271 8.58 9.31 -19.48
N SER A 272 9.40 8.39 -20.00
CA SER A 272 9.15 7.77 -21.29
C SER A 272 7.87 6.92 -21.26
N ALA A 273 7.33 6.58 -22.43
CA ALA A 273 6.20 5.65 -22.54
C ALA A 273 6.49 4.29 -21.88
N SER A 274 7.73 3.80 -21.99
CA SER A 274 8.19 2.57 -21.32
C SER A 274 8.20 2.72 -19.79
N ASP A 275 8.64 3.86 -19.26
CA ASP A 275 8.65 4.09 -17.81
C ASP A 275 7.23 4.16 -17.26
N LYS A 276 6.33 4.85 -17.97
CA LYS A 276 4.90 4.89 -17.61
C LYS A 276 4.28 3.49 -17.61
N GLU A 277 4.57 2.66 -18.62
CA GLU A 277 4.10 1.26 -18.66
C GLU A 277 4.60 0.45 -17.47
N LYS A 278 5.86 0.61 -17.07
CA LYS A 278 6.44 -0.06 -15.90
C LYS A 278 5.72 0.36 -14.62
N ILE A 279 5.59 1.65 -14.39
CA ILE A 279 4.97 2.20 -13.16
C ILE A 279 3.48 1.85 -13.08
N LEU A 280 2.76 1.96 -14.21
CA LEU A 280 1.30 1.76 -14.26
C LEU A 280 0.90 0.27 -14.39
N THR A 281 1.84 -0.63 -14.71
CA THR A 281 1.49 -2.03 -14.99
C THR A 281 2.58 -3.02 -14.56
N LYS A 282 3.77 -3.00 -15.21
CA LYS A 282 4.72 -4.11 -15.16
C LYS A 282 5.30 -4.38 -13.77
N THR A 283 5.58 -3.34 -13.01
CA THR A 283 6.14 -3.50 -11.66
C THR A 283 5.15 -4.19 -10.73
N ALA A 284 3.89 -3.75 -10.69
CA ALA A 284 2.84 -4.40 -9.92
C ALA A 284 2.50 -5.81 -10.44
N GLU A 285 2.49 -6.00 -11.77
CA GLU A 285 2.29 -7.31 -12.41
C GLU A 285 3.33 -8.34 -11.93
N ARG A 286 4.61 -7.97 -12.02
CA ARG A 286 5.72 -8.83 -11.59
C ARG A 286 5.67 -9.16 -10.10
N LEU A 287 5.30 -8.20 -9.26
CA LEU A 287 5.28 -8.40 -7.81
C LEU A 287 4.08 -9.22 -7.35
N PHE A 288 2.89 -8.90 -7.85
CA PHE A 288 1.64 -9.42 -7.30
C PHE A 288 1.05 -10.57 -8.13
N PHE A 289 1.15 -10.54 -9.46
CA PHE A 289 0.42 -11.44 -10.34
C PHE A 289 1.29 -12.49 -11.06
N ALA A 290 2.60 -12.30 -11.16
CA ALA A 290 3.52 -13.27 -11.77
C ALA A 290 4.03 -14.27 -10.69
N ARG A 291 3.17 -15.23 -10.31
CA ARG A 291 3.44 -16.25 -9.28
C ARG A 291 3.17 -17.65 -9.80
#